data_0a5b7339b31359a2b71d0fc1381ae76c
#
_entry.id   0a5b7339b31359a2b71d0fc1381ae76c
#
_cell.length_a   1.000
_cell.length_b   1.000
_cell.length_c   1.000
_cell.angle_alpha   90.00
_cell.angle_beta   90.00
_cell.angle_gamma   90.00
#
_symmetry.space_group_name_H-M   'P 1'
#
loop_
_entity.id
_entity.type
_entity.pdbx_description
1 polymer ?
#
loop_
_entity_poly.entity_id
_entity_poly.type
_entity_poly.pdbx_seq_one_letter_code
_entity_poly.pdbx_strand_id
1 'polypeptide(L)'
;MLMRDENAKVMMLMPVDSTKHFQARVYWNKYSRETYIDILSLPDPGEGKQYQLWALTAGNPVDAGIFILPNDAGMQRLKNIIEADQWAVTIEPTGGSLNPSLDQMILISKNS
;
A
#
# COMPACT_ATOMS: atom_id res chain seq x y z
N MET A 1 -13.58 13.62 8.09
CA MET A 1 -12.59 12.59 8.46
C MET A 1 -12.79 11.35 7.61
N LEU A 2 -11.72 10.79 7.11
CA LEU A 2 -11.76 9.67 6.18
C LEU A 2 -12.54 8.46 6.71
N MET A 3 -12.36 8.13 7.98
CA MET A 3 -12.99 6.94 8.57
C MET A 3 -14.51 7.03 8.69
N ARG A 4 -15.06 8.24 8.56
CA ARG A 4 -16.51 8.44 8.60
C ARG A 4 -17.12 8.58 7.20
N ASP A 5 -16.28 8.50 6.18
CA ASP A 5 -16.73 8.61 4.81
C ASP A 5 -17.32 7.28 4.37
N GLU A 6 -18.60 7.29 4.01
CA GLU A 6 -19.31 6.08 3.57
C GLU A 6 -18.73 5.51 2.28
N ASN A 7 -18.05 6.33 1.51
CA ASN A 7 -17.46 5.91 0.24
C ASN A 7 -16.05 5.37 0.40
N ALA A 8 -15.47 5.49 1.58
CA ALA A 8 -14.13 4.97 1.83
C ALA A 8 -14.18 3.47 2.06
N LYS A 9 -13.30 2.77 1.39
CA LYS A 9 -13.12 1.33 1.57
C LYS A 9 -11.83 1.09 2.33
N VAL A 10 -11.86 0.08 3.19
CA VAL A 10 -10.68 -0.34 3.94
C VAL A 10 -10.28 -1.71 3.43
N MET A 11 -9.08 -1.82 2.92
CA MET A 11 -8.53 -3.09 2.46
C MET A 11 -7.38 -3.49 3.37
N MET A 12 -7.47 -4.69 3.93
CA MET A 12 -6.38 -5.26 4.70
C MET A 12 -5.37 -5.89 3.75
N LEU A 13 -4.09 -5.52 3.92
CA LEU A 13 -3.00 -6.11 3.18
C LEU A 13 -2.30 -7.12 4.10
N MET A 14 -2.17 -8.34 3.61
CA MET A 14 -1.62 -9.45 4.37
C MET A 14 -0.29 -9.88 3.78
N PRO A 15 0.57 -10.54 4.58
CA PRO A 15 1.87 -10.96 4.09
C PRO A 15 1.74 -11.99 2.96
N VAL A 16 2.54 -11.81 1.92
CA VAL A 16 2.65 -12.78 0.84
C VAL A 16 3.23 -14.09 1.39
N ASP A 17 4.22 -13.98 2.27
CA ASP A 17 4.77 -15.12 2.99
C ASP A 17 3.94 -15.30 4.28
N SER A 18 3.15 -16.38 4.33
CA SER A 18 2.23 -16.62 5.43
C SER A 18 2.92 -16.85 6.79
N THR A 19 4.24 -17.07 6.79
CA THR A 19 4.99 -17.22 8.05
C THR A 19 5.33 -15.89 8.69
N LYS A 20 5.09 -14.76 7.97
CA LYS A 20 5.36 -13.41 8.47
C LYS A 20 4.11 -12.81 9.07
N HIS A 21 4.31 -11.81 9.93
CA HIS A 21 3.20 -11.13 10.62
C HIS A 21 3.08 -9.67 10.21
N PHE A 22 3.51 -9.34 9.01
CA PHE A 22 3.43 -7.98 8.47
C PHE A 22 1.98 -7.66 8.11
N GLN A 23 1.58 -6.41 8.35
CA GLN A 23 0.23 -5.96 8.03
C GLN A 23 0.20 -4.46 7.77
N ALA A 24 -0.67 -4.06 6.86
CA ALA A 24 -1.01 -2.67 6.64
C ALA A 24 -2.46 -2.61 6.16
N ARG A 25 -3.04 -1.41 6.24
CA ARG A 25 -4.39 -1.19 5.72
C ARG A 25 -4.33 -0.03 4.74
N VAL A 26 -5.12 -0.13 3.67
CA VAL A 26 -5.32 0.96 2.73
C VAL A 26 -6.73 1.47 2.91
N TYR A 27 -6.85 2.79 3.04
CA TYR A 27 -8.15 3.49 3.02
C TYR A 27 -8.23 4.19 1.68
N TRP A 28 -9.25 3.88 0.91
CA TRP A 28 -9.40 4.42 -0.42
C TRP A 28 -10.83 4.84 -0.68
N ASN A 29 -10.98 6.06 -1.19
CA ASN A 29 -12.28 6.59 -1.60
C ASN A 29 -12.27 6.69 -3.12
N LYS A 30 -13.08 5.87 -3.77
CA LYS A 30 -13.11 5.82 -5.23
C LYS A 30 -13.68 7.08 -5.89
N TYR A 31 -14.42 7.89 -5.14
CA TYR A 31 -15.00 9.13 -5.67
C TYR A 31 -14.03 10.29 -5.55
N SER A 32 -13.45 10.51 -4.37
CA SER A 32 -12.44 11.54 -4.18
C SER A 32 -11.07 11.10 -4.68
N ARG A 33 -10.86 9.79 -4.85
CA ARG A 33 -9.61 9.16 -5.26
C ARG A 33 -8.51 9.22 -4.21
N GLU A 34 -8.84 9.72 -3.03
CA GLU A 34 -7.89 9.81 -1.93
C GLU A 34 -7.48 8.43 -1.45
N THR A 35 -6.19 8.28 -1.22
CA THR A 35 -5.58 7.02 -0.83
C THR A 35 -4.70 7.26 0.39
N TYR A 36 -4.89 6.48 1.43
CA TYR A 36 -4.09 6.53 2.65
C TYR A 36 -3.62 5.14 3.00
N ILE A 37 -2.41 5.05 3.56
CA ILE A 37 -1.93 3.79 4.11
C ILE A 37 -1.71 3.93 5.61
N ASP A 38 -2.13 2.91 6.33
CA ASP A 38 -1.94 2.78 7.77
C ASP A 38 -1.09 1.53 8.00
N ILE A 39 0.12 1.75 8.50
CA ILE A 39 1.07 0.67 8.71
C ILE A 39 0.85 0.09 10.11
N LEU A 40 0.49 -1.17 10.17
CA LEU A 40 0.29 -1.86 11.44
C LEU A 40 1.57 -2.54 11.92
N SER A 41 2.27 -3.20 11.02
CA SER A 41 3.53 -3.87 11.34
C SER A 41 4.32 -4.12 10.07
N LEU A 42 5.43 -3.42 9.90
CA LEU A 42 6.37 -3.66 8.80
C LEU A 42 7.78 -3.51 9.34
N PRO A 43 8.72 -4.33 8.88
CA PRO A 43 10.12 -4.18 9.27
C PRO A 43 10.76 -3.02 8.51
N ASP A 44 11.94 -2.62 8.94
CA ASP A 44 12.76 -1.68 8.19
C ASP A 44 13.07 -2.31 6.81
N PRO A 45 12.86 -1.60 5.70
CA PRO A 45 13.09 -2.19 4.38
C PRO A 45 14.56 -2.41 4.05
N GLY A 46 15.47 -1.77 4.79
CA GLY A 46 16.90 -1.86 4.55
C GLY A 46 17.48 -0.56 4.01
N GLU A 47 18.79 -0.45 4.12
CA GLU A 47 19.50 0.72 3.63
C GLU A 47 19.35 0.88 2.13
N GLY A 48 19.05 2.09 1.68
CA GLY A 48 18.86 2.38 0.26
C GLY A 48 17.57 1.85 -0.31
N LYS A 49 16.61 1.49 0.55
CA LYS A 49 15.34 0.89 0.13
C LYS A 49 14.16 1.61 0.75
N GLN A 50 13.01 1.51 0.08
CA GLN A 50 11.75 2.08 0.52
C GLN A 50 10.61 1.14 0.17
N TYR A 51 9.49 1.30 0.87
CA TYR A 51 8.26 0.63 0.51
C TYR A 51 7.51 1.45 -0.53
N GLN A 52 6.82 0.76 -1.41
CA GLN A 52 5.97 1.38 -2.42
C GLN A 52 4.64 0.67 -2.47
N LEU A 53 3.56 1.45 -2.52
CA LEU A 53 2.21 0.93 -2.66
C LEU A 53 1.82 0.93 -4.13
N TRP A 54 1.18 -0.14 -4.55
CA TRP A 54 0.68 -0.30 -5.91
C TRP A 54 -0.80 -0.58 -5.90
N ALA A 55 -1.53 0.10 -6.76
CA ALA A 55 -2.92 -0.22 -7.06
C ALA A 55 -2.94 -1.13 -8.28
N LEU A 56 -3.67 -2.23 -8.19
CA LEU A 56 -3.76 -3.19 -9.28
C LEU A 56 -5.16 -3.16 -9.87
N THR A 57 -5.24 -3.03 -11.18
CA THR A 57 -6.50 -3.11 -11.91
C THR A 57 -6.34 -4.16 -12.99
N ALA A 58 -7.09 -5.26 -12.88
CA ALA A 58 -6.96 -6.42 -13.78
C ALA A 58 -5.50 -6.88 -13.89
N GLY A 59 -4.77 -6.83 -12.75
CA GLY A 59 -3.38 -7.23 -12.68
C GLY A 59 -2.37 -6.18 -13.14
N ASN A 60 -2.84 -5.05 -13.67
CA ASN A 60 -1.95 -3.97 -14.12
C ASN A 60 -1.61 -3.04 -12.97
N PRO A 61 -0.32 -2.88 -12.63
CA PRO A 61 0.08 -2.05 -11.49
C PRO A 61 0.12 -0.58 -11.84
N VAL A 62 -0.36 0.24 -10.91
CA VAL A 62 -0.26 1.69 -10.95
C VAL A 62 0.44 2.14 -9.67
N ASP A 63 1.46 2.98 -9.82
CA ASP A 63 2.20 3.51 -8.69
C ASP A 63 1.26 4.36 -7.82
N ALA A 64 1.09 3.96 -6.57
CA ALA A 64 0.28 4.70 -5.61
C ALA A 64 1.15 5.51 -4.63
N GLY A 65 2.46 5.40 -4.71
CA GLY A 65 3.38 6.22 -3.95
C GLY A 65 4.31 5.43 -3.05
N ILE A 66 5.43 6.04 -2.74
CA ILE A 66 6.38 5.52 -1.76
C ILE A 66 5.97 6.02 -0.38
N PHE A 67 6.29 5.26 0.64
CA PHE A 67 6.00 5.67 2.00
C PHE A 67 7.14 5.25 2.93
N ILE A 68 7.19 5.89 4.08
CA ILE A 68 8.21 5.64 5.09
C ILE A 68 7.55 4.99 6.31
N LEU A 69 8.36 4.32 7.13
CA LEU A 69 7.87 3.81 8.39
C LEU A 69 7.78 4.97 9.37
N PRO A 70 6.59 5.32 9.87
CA PRO A 70 6.46 6.39 10.83
C PRO A 70 6.95 5.95 12.21
N ASN A 71 7.47 6.90 12.97
CA ASN A 71 7.83 6.65 14.35
C ASN A 71 6.61 6.66 15.26
N ASP A 72 5.53 7.27 14.81
CA ASP A 72 4.27 7.36 15.55
C ASP A 72 3.13 6.88 14.66
N ALA A 73 2.05 6.46 15.30
CA ALA A 73 0.88 5.96 14.59
C ALA A 73 0.26 7.06 13.75
N GLY A 74 -0.26 6.68 12.59
CA GLY A 74 -0.95 7.60 11.73
C GLY A 74 -0.99 7.10 10.31
N MET A 75 -1.95 7.66 9.58
CA MET A 75 -2.10 7.34 8.17
C MET A 75 -1.27 8.30 7.34
N GLN A 76 -0.66 7.78 6.30
CA GLN A 76 0.06 8.59 5.32
C GLN A 76 -0.80 8.72 4.06
N ARG A 77 -0.95 9.95 3.59
CA ARG A 77 -1.62 10.19 2.33
C ARG A 77 -0.66 9.89 1.19
N LEU A 78 -1.13 9.13 0.21
CA LEU A 78 -0.36 8.75 -0.96
C LEU A 78 -1.00 9.34 -2.21
N LYS A 79 -0.68 8.81 -3.38
CA LYS A 79 -1.20 9.33 -4.63
C LYS A 79 -2.68 9.04 -4.78
N ASN A 80 -3.40 9.92 -5.44
CA ASN A 80 -4.79 9.66 -5.78
C ASN A 80 -4.87 8.53 -6.80
N ILE A 81 -5.81 7.61 -6.56
CA ILE A 81 -5.98 6.43 -7.42
C ILE A 81 -7.39 6.43 -7.96
N ILE A 82 -7.51 6.33 -9.28
CA ILE A 82 -8.79 6.37 -9.96
C ILE A 82 -9.53 5.04 -9.81
N GLU A 83 -8.81 3.94 -9.95
CA GLU A 83 -9.40 2.62 -9.97
C GLU A 83 -8.44 1.61 -9.39
N ALA A 84 -8.97 0.68 -8.60
CA ALA A 84 -8.19 -0.43 -8.06
C ALA A 84 -9.12 -1.55 -7.64
N ASP A 85 -8.74 -2.78 -7.95
CA ASP A 85 -9.43 -3.95 -7.43
C ASP A 85 -8.54 -4.73 -6.45
N GLN A 86 -7.27 -4.35 -6.35
CA GLN A 86 -6.33 -4.99 -5.44
C GLN A 86 -5.17 -4.05 -5.15
N TRP A 87 -4.50 -4.25 -4.02
CA TRP A 87 -3.37 -3.42 -3.59
C TRP A 87 -2.21 -4.30 -3.17
N ALA A 88 -0.99 -3.83 -3.41
CA ALA A 88 0.21 -4.56 -3.04
C ALA A 88 1.29 -3.61 -2.54
N VAL A 89 2.18 -4.11 -1.71
CA VAL A 89 3.35 -3.38 -1.23
C VAL A 89 4.60 -4.15 -1.60
N THR A 90 5.55 -3.45 -2.19
CA THR A 90 6.86 -4.00 -2.55
C THR A 90 7.96 -3.20 -1.87
N ILE A 91 9.15 -3.82 -1.77
CA ILE A 91 10.37 -3.13 -1.37
C ILE A 91 11.07 -2.69 -2.67
N GLU A 92 11.34 -1.38 -2.78
CA GLU A 92 11.96 -0.80 -3.96
C GLU A 92 13.21 0.00 -3.57
N PRO A 93 14.07 0.34 -4.53
CA PRO A 93 15.15 1.29 -4.24
C PRO A 93 14.60 2.65 -3.78
N THR A 94 15.41 3.38 -3.00
CA THR A 94 15.04 4.72 -2.55
C THR A 94 14.60 5.58 -3.74
N GLY A 95 13.44 6.22 -3.59
CA GLY A 95 12.82 7.00 -4.66
C GLY A 95 11.75 6.25 -5.42
N GLY A 96 11.67 4.93 -5.24
CA GLY A 96 10.65 4.11 -5.87
C GLY A 96 11.05 3.61 -7.26
N SER A 97 10.14 2.88 -7.88
CA SER A 97 10.33 2.28 -9.19
C SER A 97 9.13 2.57 -10.07
N LEU A 98 9.33 2.47 -11.39
CA LEU A 98 8.25 2.64 -12.37
C LEU A 98 7.34 1.40 -12.42
N ASN A 99 7.91 0.23 -12.16
CA ASN A 99 7.19 -1.03 -12.13
C ASN A 99 7.56 -1.77 -10.85
N PRO A 100 6.64 -2.56 -10.30
CA PRO A 100 6.92 -3.26 -9.05
C PRO A 100 7.95 -4.36 -9.24
N SER A 101 8.83 -4.51 -8.25
CA SER A 101 9.74 -5.64 -8.16
C SER A 101 8.97 -6.81 -7.58
N LEU A 102 8.50 -7.71 -8.45
CA LEU A 102 7.58 -8.77 -8.04
C LEU A 102 8.19 -9.75 -7.04
N ASP A 103 9.49 -9.97 -7.11
CA ASP A 103 10.21 -10.81 -6.16
C ASP A 103 10.38 -10.13 -4.79
N GLN A 104 10.04 -8.86 -4.69
CA GLN A 104 10.11 -8.07 -3.45
C GLN A 104 8.72 -7.69 -2.94
N MET A 105 7.69 -8.34 -3.41
CA MET A 105 6.33 -8.10 -2.93
C MET A 105 6.17 -8.75 -1.55
N ILE A 106 5.78 -7.94 -0.55
CA ILE A 106 5.66 -8.43 0.82
C ILE A 106 4.23 -8.43 1.33
N LEU A 107 3.38 -7.58 0.78
CA LEU A 107 1.97 -7.52 1.19
C LEU A 107 1.09 -7.50 -0.05
N ILE A 108 -0.09 -8.09 0.10
CA ILE A 108 -1.11 -8.05 -0.94
C ILE A 108 -2.48 -8.11 -0.30
N SER A 109 -3.45 -7.40 -0.88
CA SER A 109 -4.83 -7.47 -0.47
C SER A 109 -5.56 -8.56 -1.26
N LYS A 110 -6.73 -8.95 -0.77
CA LYS A 110 -7.61 -9.82 -1.54
C LYS A 110 -8.13 -9.06 -2.76
N ASN A 111 -8.34 -9.79 -3.82
CA ASN A 111 -8.99 -9.26 -5.01
C ASN A 111 -10.46 -8.97 -4.68
N SER A 112 -10.92 -7.77 -4.98
CA SER A 112 -12.30 -7.37 -4.65
C SER A 112 -13.22 -7.37 -5.85
#